data_a1ea2f0c7c9f397ddd2c1d8aa43bc37f
#
_entry.id   a1ea2f0c7c9f397ddd2c1d8aa43bc37f
#
_cell.length_a   1.000
_cell.length_b   1.000
_cell.length_c   1.000
_cell.angle_alpha   90.00
_cell.angle_beta   90.00
_cell.angle_gamma   90.00
#
_symmetry.space_group_name_H-M   'P 1'
#
loop_
_entity.id
_entity.type
_entity.pdbx_description
1 polymer ?
#
loop_
_entity_poly.entity_id
_entity_poly.type
_entity_poly.pdbx_seq_one_letter_code
_entity_poly.pdbx_strand_id
1 'polypeptide(L)'
;MPTPIIHTITPSVGPTSGGDLARLVGLHFAPQVTVRFGEREAEVLAIWSEELDGQTQWVIDVRTPAHPAGLVTVSVENLDDAATPVPDELGLLADAYLFERSSLIEEASVTRLIRALLQELKVQVIENTNMTVALDYDATLDDASAVPSLAELPALILSGPTVRLNRFYANNVPHERVILGSSGPELLRYRPALTADLSFRLTGASTFTAELLNLMGSLSSFLNRNHWISLARDPDQPELGSVRWELDMEGELRTNLYGRDDLRVFTCGLVVRGFDLDEGLPMDWGKAVTEAPELQTLSYGSAP
;
A
#
# COMPACT_ATOMS: atom_id res chain seq x y z
N MET A 1 3.88 -44.17 -5.71
CA MET A 1 4.43 -43.42 -4.55
C MET A 1 3.30 -43.23 -3.55
N PRO A 2 3.54 -42.90 -2.27
CA PRO A 2 2.45 -42.56 -1.38
C PRO A 2 1.80 -41.25 -1.82
N THR A 3 0.49 -41.10 -1.58
CA THR A 3 -0.29 -39.92 -1.92
C THR A 3 0.33 -38.63 -1.29
N PRO A 4 0.49 -37.54 -2.03
CA PRO A 4 1.00 -36.28 -1.49
C PRO A 4 0.08 -35.72 -0.41
N ILE A 5 0.67 -35.19 0.63
CA ILE A 5 -0.05 -34.57 1.75
C ILE A 5 0.43 -33.12 1.87
N ILE A 6 -0.48 -32.18 1.77
CA ILE A 6 -0.19 -30.75 1.98
C ILE A 6 -0.50 -30.44 3.45
N HIS A 7 0.49 -29.98 4.20
CA HIS A 7 0.32 -29.59 5.59
C HIS A 7 -0.05 -28.12 5.72
N THR A 8 0.67 -27.25 5.03
CA THR A 8 0.49 -25.82 5.15
C THR A 8 0.76 -25.11 3.83
N ILE A 9 0.14 -23.94 3.66
CA ILE A 9 0.46 -22.98 2.62
C ILE A 9 0.68 -21.62 3.26
N THR A 10 1.72 -20.90 2.80
CA THR A 10 2.11 -19.59 3.34
C THR A 10 2.57 -18.66 2.22
N PRO A 11 2.04 -17.42 2.12
CA PRO A 11 0.85 -16.93 2.84
C PRO A 11 -0.42 -17.69 2.43
N SER A 12 -1.46 -17.62 3.24
CA SER A 12 -2.77 -18.24 2.95
C SER A 12 -3.78 -17.28 2.34
N VAL A 13 -3.35 -16.06 2.02
CA VAL A 13 -4.17 -15.00 1.44
C VAL A 13 -3.36 -14.27 0.36
N GLY A 14 -4.00 -13.88 -0.72
CA GLY A 14 -3.38 -13.07 -1.76
C GLY A 14 -4.40 -12.46 -2.73
N PRO A 15 -3.93 -11.60 -3.65
CA PRO A 15 -4.79 -10.83 -4.55
C PRO A 15 -5.42 -11.70 -5.63
N THR A 16 -6.60 -11.31 -6.11
CA THR A 16 -7.28 -11.95 -7.25
C THR A 16 -6.49 -11.88 -8.56
N SER A 17 -5.56 -10.92 -8.67
CA SER A 17 -4.65 -10.83 -9.83
C SER A 17 -3.62 -11.95 -9.87
N GLY A 18 -3.41 -12.65 -8.75
CA GLY A 18 -2.33 -13.63 -8.62
C GLY A 18 -0.94 -12.98 -8.70
N GLY A 19 0.06 -13.81 -8.94
CA GLY A 19 1.46 -13.38 -9.09
C GLY A 19 2.26 -13.39 -7.81
N ASP A 20 1.63 -13.57 -6.65
CA ASP A 20 2.29 -13.66 -5.36
C ASP A 20 3.01 -15.01 -5.21
N LEU A 21 4.09 -14.97 -4.45
CA LEU A 21 4.80 -16.17 -4.07
C LEU A 21 4.08 -16.85 -2.90
N ALA A 22 3.85 -18.16 -3.02
CA ALA A 22 3.33 -18.98 -1.95
C ALA A 22 4.20 -20.22 -1.77
N ARG A 23 4.33 -20.67 -0.53
CA ARG A 23 5.10 -21.85 -0.15
C ARG A 23 4.17 -22.92 0.40
N LEU A 24 4.22 -24.09 -0.18
CA LEU A 24 3.55 -25.29 0.31
C LEU A 24 4.57 -26.17 1.04
N VAL A 25 4.19 -26.66 2.19
CA VAL A 25 4.98 -27.64 2.95
C VAL A 25 4.16 -28.89 3.14
N GLY A 26 4.77 -30.03 2.93
CA GLY A 26 4.04 -31.29 3.02
C GLY A 26 4.94 -32.54 2.91
N LEU A 27 4.33 -33.68 2.59
CA LEU A 27 4.98 -34.95 2.48
C LEU A 27 4.69 -35.59 1.12
N HIS A 28 5.61 -36.43 0.66
CA HIS A 28 5.46 -37.29 -0.51
C HIS A 28 5.25 -36.52 -1.84
N PHE A 29 5.78 -35.36 -1.95
CA PHE A 29 5.80 -34.66 -3.24
C PHE A 29 6.85 -35.29 -4.14
N ALA A 30 6.52 -35.49 -5.41
CA ALA A 30 7.47 -35.90 -6.42
C ALA A 30 8.38 -34.74 -6.84
N PRO A 31 9.52 -35.00 -7.48
CA PRO A 31 10.35 -33.92 -8.05
C PRO A 31 9.66 -33.08 -9.13
N GLN A 32 8.60 -33.63 -9.72
CA GLN A 32 7.72 -32.94 -10.67
C GLN A 32 6.30 -33.01 -10.17
N VAL A 33 5.65 -31.86 -10.07
CA VAL A 33 4.27 -31.71 -9.56
C VAL A 33 3.51 -30.68 -10.35
N THR A 34 2.19 -30.85 -10.41
CA THR A 34 1.27 -29.77 -10.77
C THR A 34 0.59 -29.26 -9.50
N VAL A 35 0.61 -27.96 -9.30
CA VAL A 35 -0.08 -27.30 -8.19
C VAL A 35 -1.25 -26.50 -8.74
N ARG A 36 -2.43 -26.65 -8.13
CA ARG A 36 -3.62 -25.88 -8.52
C ARG A 36 -4.26 -25.20 -7.33
N PHE A 37 -4.76 -23.99 -7.58
CA PHE A 37 -5.62 -23.22 -6.69
C PHE A 37 -7.04 -23.26 -7.27
N GLY A 38 -7.91 -24.06 -6.66
CA GLY A 38 -9.17 -24.41 -7.29
C GLY A 38 -8.93 -25.13 -8.63
N GLU A 39 -9.45 -24.56 -9.71
CA GLU A 39 -9.26 -25.10 -11.08
C GLU A 39 -8.05 -24.49 -11.82
N ARG A 40 -7.39 -23.50 -11.24
CA ARG A 40 -6.30 -22.76 -11.87
C ARG A 40 -4.93 -23.34 -11.50
N GLU A 41 -4.11 -23.59 -12.51
CA GLU A 41 -2.74 -24.08 -12.34
C GLU A 41 -1.81 -22.93 -11.95
N ALA A 42 -0.94 -23.19 -10.97
CA ALA A 42 0.10 -22.30 -10.48
C ALA A 42 1.44 -22.59 -11.17
N GLU A 43 2.27 -21.59 -11.32
CA GLU A 43 3.65 -21.75 -11.80
C GLU A 43 4.53 -22.29 -10.64
N VAL A 44 5.03 -23.52 -10.78
CA VAL A 44 5.99 -24.07 -9.81
C VAL A 44 7.37 -23.48 -10.09
N LEU A 45 7.94 -22.82 -9.07
CA LEU A 45 9.24 -22.13 -9.18
C LEU A 45 10.38 -23.01 -8.69
N ALA A 46 10.18 -23.71 -7.58
CA ALA A 46 11.17 -24.59 -6.99
C ALA A 46 10.48 -25.70 -6.18
N ILE A 47 11.16 -26.85 -6.09
CA ILE A 47 10.76 -27.95 -5.24
C ILE A 47 12.01 -28.57 -4.62
N TRP A 48 11.98 -28.81 -3.29
CA TRP A 48 13.08 -29.45 -2.59
C TRP A 48 12.59 -30.16 -1.33
N SER A 49 13.45 -30.97 -0.74
CA SER A 49 13.19 -31.58 0.56
C SER A 49 14.16 -31.09 1.60
N GLU A 50 13.69 -30.95 2.82
CA GLU A 50 14.49 -30.59 3.99
C GLU A 50 14.18 -31.56 5.15
N GLU A 51 15.18 -31.79 6.01
CA GLU A 51 14.97 -32.57 7.23
C GLU A 51 14.65 -31.63 8.38
N LEU A 52 13.47 -31.81 8.96
CA LEU A 52 13.04 -31.08 10.15
C LEU A 52 12.64 -32.07 11.22
N ASP A 53 13.24 -32.01 12.42
CA ASP A 53 12.98 -32.91 13.56
C ASP A 53 13.08 -34.42 13.22
N GLY A 54 13.99 -34.76 12.30
CA GLY A 54 14.21 -36.14 11.86
C GLY A 54 13.13 -36.68 10.92
N GLN A 55 12.30 -35.81 10.37
CA GLN A 55 11.34 -36.15 9.31
C GLN A 55 11.68 -35.37 8.04
N THR A 56 11.66 -36.04 6.91
CA THR A 56 11.83 -35.42 5.61
C THR A 56 10.53 -34.71 5.23
N GLN A 57 10.56 -33.40 5.15
CA GLN A 57 9.47 -32.57 4.62
C GLN A 57 9.82 -32.11 3.22
N TRP A 58 8.80 -31.93 2.41
CA TRP A 58 8.92 -31.37 1.08
C TRP A 58 8.36 -29.95 1.03
N VAL A 59 9.03 -29.11 0.27
CA VAL A 59 8.68 -27.70 0.11
C VAL A 59 8.52 -27.39 -1.37
N ILE A 60 7.45 -26.70 -1.73
CA ILE A 60 7.19 -26.22 -3.08
C ILE A 60 6.97 -24.71 -3.02
N ASP A 61 7.76 -23.96 -3.76
CA ASP A 61 7.50 -22.54 -4.01
C ASP A 61 6.76 -22.38 -5.33
N VAL A 62 5.65 -21.69 -5.27
CA VAL A 62 4.78 -21.43 -6.43
C VAL A 62 4.46 -19.95 -6.57
N ARG A 63 4.15 -19.54 -7.79
CA ARG A 63 3.49 -18.26 -8.06
C ARG A 63 2.01 -18.51 -8.24
N THR A 64 1.19 -17.81 -7.43
CA THR A 64 -0.26 -17.98 -7.45
C THR A 64 -0.86 -17.56 -8.79
N PRO A 65 -1.85 -18.30 -9.33
CA PRO A 65 -2.55 -17.88 -10.54
C PRO A 65 -3.55 -16.76 -10.27
N ALA A 66 -3.95 -16.03 -11.30
CA ALA A 66 -5.11 -15.16 -11.19
C ALA A 66 -6.39 -15.99 -10.95
N HIS A 67 -7.18 -15.60 -9.94
CA HIS A 67 -8.39 -16.33 -9.54
C HIS A 67 -9.49 -15.37 -9.07
N PRO A 68 -10.79 -15.68 -9.28
CA PRO A 68 -11.88 -14.92 -8.67
C PRO A 68 -11.74 -14.89 -7.13
N ALA A 69 -12.28 -13.82 -6.51
CA ALA A 69 -12.26 -13.71 -5.05
C ALA A 69 -13.02 -14.89 -4.40
N GLY A 70 -12.45 -15.42 -3.34
CA GLY A 70 -13.03 -16.51 -2.58
C GLY A 70 -11.98 -17.48 -2.03
N LEU A 71 -12.42 -18.30 -1.10
CA LEU A 71 -11.63 -19.33 -0.48
C LEU A 71 -11.56 -20.55 -1.42
N VAL A 72 -10.36 -21.07 -1.64
CA VAL A 72 -10.15 -22.17 -2.58
C VAL A 72 -9.36 -23.32 -1.96
N THR A 73 -9.63 -24.53 -2.47
CA THR A 73 -8.83 -25.71 -2.19
C THR A 73 -7.53 -25.63 -2.98
N VAL A 74 -6.42 -25.96 -2.34
CA VAL A 74 -5.12 -26.12 -3.00
C VAL A 74 -4.86 -27.60 -3.21
N SER A 75 -4.43 -27.97 -4.41
CA SER A 75 -4.12 -29.34 -4.76
C SER A 75 -2.70 -29.47 -5.29
N VAL A 76 -2.07 -30.61 -4.98
CA VAL A 76 -0.77 -31.02 -5.50
C VAL A 76 -0.95 -32.39 -6.12
N GLU A 77 -0.63 -32.52 -7.40
CA GLU A 77 -0.67 -33.76 -8.17
C GLU A 77 0.76 -34.13 -8.57
N ASN A 78 1.20 -35.30 -8.18
CA ASN A 78 2.51 -35.82 -8.57
C ASN A 78 2.52 -36.22 -10.05
N LEU A 79 3.64 -35.90 -10.70
CA LEU A 79 3.88 -36.32 -12.09
C LEU A 79 4.97 -37.36 -12.16
N ASP A 80 4.90 -38.22 -13.19
CA ASP A 80 5.97 -39.14 -13.53
C ASP A 80 7.09 -38.45 -14.31
N ASP A 81 8.14 -39.18 -14.67
CA ASP A 81 9.29 -38.69 -15.45
C ASP A 81 8.88 -38.19 -16.86
N ALA A 82 7.71 -38.58 -17.33
CA ALA A 82 7.14 -38.11 -18.61
C ALA A 82 6.19 -36.92 -18.45
N ALA A 83 6.15 -36.31 -17.26
CA ALA A 83 5.25 -35.24 -16.86
C ALA A 83 3.76 -35.59 -17.01
N THR A 84 3.43 -36.90 -16.77
CA THR A 84 2.06 -37.41 -16.78
C THR A 84 1.56 -37.55 -15.34
N PRO A 85 0.30 -37.13 -15.03
CA PRO A 85 -0.28 -37.34 -13.72
C PRO A 85 -0.26 -38.81 -13.28
N VAL A 86 0.24 -39.05 -12.08
CA VAL A 86 0.25 -40.41 -11.51
C VAL A 86 -1.12 -40.70 -10.91
N PRO A 87 -1.81 -41.77 -11.34
CA PRO A 87 -3.12 -42.13 -10.80
C PRO A 87 -3.10 -42.24 -9.27
N ASP A 88 -4.14 -41.73 -8.61
CA ASP A 88 -4.32 -41.74 -7.15
C ASP A 88 -3.27 -40.96 -6.32
N GLU A 89 -2.41 -40.15 -6.97
CA GLU A 89 -1.43 -39.32 -6.29
C GLU A 89 -1.83 -37.83 -6.30
N LEU A 90 -3.03 -37.51 -5.81
CA LEU A 90 -3.56 -36.17 -5.65
C LEU A 90 -3.72 -35.83 -4.16
N GLY A 91 -2.97 -34.83 -3.69
CA GLY A 91 -3.11 -34.25 -2.36
C GLY A 91 -4.01 -33.02 -2.40
N LEU A 92 -4.89 -32.87 -1.42
CA LEU A 92 -5.83 -31.74 -1.31
C LEU A 92 -5.69 -31.10 0.07
N LEU A 93 -5.68 -29.78 0.08
CA LEU A 93 -5.86 -28.98 1.29
C LEU A 93 -7.08 -28.08 1.07
N ALA A 94 -8.20 -28.43 1.71
CA ALA A 94 -9.46 -27.73 1.56
C ALA A 94 -9.38 -26.35 2.21
N ASP A 95 -10.03 -25.36 1.59
CA ASP A 95 -10.16 -24.01 2.11
C ASP A 95 -8.82 -23.41 2.56
N ALA A 96 -7.78 -23.63 1.75
CA ALA A 96 -6.41 -23.36 2.14
C ALA A 96 -5.90 -21.98 1.74
N TYR A 97 -6.49 -21.37 0.71
CA TYR A 97 -6.04 -20.10 0.19
C TYR A 97 -7.21 -19.19 -0.13
N LEU A 98 -7.17 -17.95 0.38
CA LEU A 98 -8.18 -16.93 0.16
C LEU A 98 -7.69 -15.94 -0.90
N PHE A 99 -8.36 -15.89 -2.05
CA PHE A 99 -8.18 -14.82 -3.01
C PHE A 99 -9.06 -13.63 -2.62
N GLU A 100 -8.42 -12.53 -2.27
CA GLU A 100 -9.12 -11.29 -1.98
C GLU A 100 -9.03 -10.34 -3.17
N ARG A 101 -10.16 -9.73 -3.50
CA ARG A 101 -10.08 -8.56 -4.37
C ARG A 101 -9.31 -7.52 -3.59
N SER A 102 -8.31 -6.90 -4.24
CA SER A 102 -7.79 -5.62 -3.75
C SER A 102 -9.00 -4.76 -3.49
N SER A 103 -9.35 -4.59 -2.21
CA SER A 103 -10.58 -3.92 -1.89
C SER A 103 -10.34 -2.45 -2.17
N LEU A 104 -10.96 -1.93 -3.23
CA LEU A 104 -11.24 -0.50 -3.36
C LEU A 104 -12.13 0.01 -2.20
N ILE A 105 -12.44 -0.85 -1.25
CA ILE A 105 -13.12 -0.55 0.01
C ILE A 105 -12.14 0.05 1.02
N GLU A 106 -10.86 -0.31 0.99
CA GLU A 106 -9.84 0.49 1.64
C GLU A 106 -9.62 1.73 0.78
N GLU A 107 -10.10 2.83 1.28
CA GLU A 107 -9.93 4.12 0.67
C GLU A 107 -8.44 4.33 0.39
N ALA A 108 -8.07 4.49 -0.88
CA ALA A 108 -6.69 4.66 -1.28
C ALA A 108 -6.02 5.74 -0.41
N SER A 109 -4.79 5.51 0.03
CA SER A 109 -4.06 6.44 0.91
C SER A 109 -4.06 7.87 0.38
N VAL A 110 -4.01 8.04 -0.96
CA VAL A 110 -4.12 9.35 -1.62
C VAL A 110 -5.50 9.98 -1.41
N THR A 111 -6.58 9.22 -1.48
CA THR A 111 -7.94 9.74 -1.24
C THR A 111 -8.12 10.17 0.21
N ARG A 112 -7.57 9.41 1.15
CA ARG A 112 -7.54 9.78 2.57
C ARG A 112 -6.75 11.07 2.80
N LEU A 113 -5.62 11.22 2.11
CA LEU A 113 -4.81 12.45 2.15
C LEU A 113 -5.61 13.65 1.63
N ILE A 114 -6.27 13.54 0.48
CA ILE A 114 -7.09 14.60 -0.09
C ILE A 114 -8.20 15.02 0.89
N ARG A 115 -8.88 14.05 1.49
CA ARG A 115 -9.94 14.32 2.48
C ARG A 115 -9.37 15.03 3.71
N ALA A 116 -8.20 14.63 4.19
CA ALA A 116 -7.54 15.30 5.32
C ALA A 116 -7.13 16.74 4.96
N LEU A 117 -6.58 16.97 3.76
CA LEU A 117 -6.27 18.31 3.28
C LEU A 117 -7.52 19.21 3.21
N LEU A 118 -8.60 18.68 2.65
CA LEU A 118 -9.88 19.42 2.60
C LEU A 118 -10.41 19.76 4.00
N GLN A 119 -10.31 18.81 4.94
CA GLN A 119 -10.72 19.04 6.33
C GLN A 119 -9.87 20.13 7.00
N GLU A 120 -8.56 20.09 6.83
CA GLU A 120 -7.65 21.11 7.35
C GLU A 120 -7.92 22.48 6.74
N LEU A 121 -8.11 22.56 5.42
CA LEU A 121 -8.46 23.80 4.73
C LEU A 121 -9.80 24.34 5.22
N LYS A 122 -10.80 23.49 5.44
CA LYS A 122 -12.09 23.90 5.98
C LYS A 122 -11.95 24.52 7.36
N VAL A 123 -11.31 23.82 8.29
CA VAL A 123 -11.21 24.24 9.70
C VAL A 123 -10.27 25.44 9.86
N GLN A 124 -9.11 25.40 9.22
CA GLN A 124 -8.06 26.37 9.49
C GLN A 124 -8.03 27.57 8.53
N VAL A 125 -8.63 27.46 7.35
CA VAL A 125 -8.70 28.55 6.39
C VAL A 125 -10.10 29.16 6.37
N ILE A 126 -11.12 28.37 6.07
CA ILE A 126 -12.47 28.88 5.82
C ILE A 126 -13.13 29.38 7.11
N GLU A 127 -13.14 28.54 8.17
CA GLU A 127 -13.79 28.92 9.43
C GLU A 127 -13.12 30.14 10.12
N ASN A 128 -11.86 30.42 9.78
CA ASN A 128 -11.16 31.62 10.27
C ASN A 128 -11.47 32.89 9.51
N THR A 129 -12.18 32.83 8.37
CA THR A 129 -12.47 33.99 7.54
C THR A 129 -13.76 34.73 7.91
N ASN A 130 -14.62 34.16 8.76
CA ASN A 130 -15.97 34.65 9.03
C ASN A 130 -16.85 34.82 7.77
N MET A 131 -16.51 34.12 6.70
CA MET A 131 -17.22 34.13 5.42
C MET A 131 -17.75 32.74 5.10
N THR A 132 -18.87 32.67 4.39
CA THR A 132 -19.30 31.40 3.81
C THR A 132 -18.52 31.19 2.52
N VAL A 133 -17.60 30.25 2.52
CA VAL A 133 -16.75 29.89 1.37
C VAL A 133 -17.09 28.49 0.92
N ALA A 134 -17.38 28.31 -0.36
CA ALA A 134 -17.55 26.98 -0.94
C ALA A 134 -16.16 26.29 -1.04
N LEU A 135 -16.05 25.09 -0.53
CA LEU A 135 -14.85 24.26 -0.66
C LEU A 135 -15.14 23.12 -1.60
N ASP A 136 -14.36 22.98 -2.66
CA ASP A 136 -14.54 21.95 -3.66
C ASP A 136 -13.21 21.26 -3.99
N TYR A 137 -13.32 20.07 -4.57
CA TYR A 137 -12.20 19.30 -5.06
C TYR A 137 -12.40 18.98 -6.55
N ASP A 138 -11.43 19.37 -7.37
CA ASP A 138 -11.40 19.10 -8.79
C ASP A 138 -10.19 18.21 -9.14
N ALA A 139 -10.45 17.00 -9.59
CA ALA A 139 -9.42 16.07 -10.03
C ALA A 139 -8.75 16.49 -11.34
N THR A 140 -9.35 17.40 -12.11
CA THR A 140 -8.81 17.85 -13.39
C THR A 140 -7.80 18.97 -13.20
N LEU A 141 -6.55 18.71 -13.56
CA LEU A 141 -5.45 19.71 -13.53
C LEU A 141 -5.32 20.51 -14.82
N ASP A 142 -6.17 20.23 -15.78
CA ASP A 142 -6.02 20.79 -17.13
C ASP A 142 -6.33 22.27 -17.16
N ASP A 143 -5.28 23.01 -17.43
CA ASP A 143 -5.23 24.42 -17.76
C ASP A 143 -5.21 25.43 -16.58
N ALA A 144 -4.09 26.17 -16.51
CA ALA A 144 -3.91 27.29 -15.60
C ALA A 144 -4.92 28.44 -15.86
N SER A 145 -5.73 28.35 -16.91
CA SER A 145 -6.73 29.33 -17.32
C SER A 145 -8.17 28.88 -17.11
N ALA A 146 -8.41 27.61 -16.81
CA ALA A 146 -9.76 27.14 -16.50
C ALA A 146 -10.14 27.60 -15.08
N VAL A 147 -10.81 28.71 -14.98
CA VAL A 147 -11.59 29.02 -13.80
C VAL A 147 -12.77 28.05 -13.81
N PRO A 148 -12.89 27.16 -12.84
CA PRO A 148 -14.04 26.27 -12.77
C PRO A 148 -15.31 27.11 -12.85
N SER A 149 -16.34 26.57 -13.50
CA SER A 149 -17.67 27.18 -13.48
C SER A 149 -18.25 27.03 -12.07
N LEU A 150 -17.82 27.89 -11.16
CA LEU A 150 -18.21 27.85 -9.77
C LEU A 150 -19.66 28.26 -9.65
N ALA A 151 -20.47 27.39 -9.11
CA ALA A 151 -21.88 27.65 -8.81
C ALA A 151 -22.03 28.64 -7.64
N GLU A 152 -21.04 28.72 -6.76
CA GLU A 152 -21.06 29.53 -5.54
C GLU A 152 -19.73 30.26 -5.33
N LEU A 153 -19.80 31.55 -5.00
CA LEU A 153 -18.66 32.40 -4.69
C LEU A 153 -18.89 33.09 -3.33
N PRO A 154 -17.88 33.32 -2.52
CA PRO A 154 -16.47 32.99 -2.69
C PRO A 154 -16.21 31.48 -2.56
N ALA A 155 -15.14 31.01 -3.23
CA ALA A 155 -14.79 29.59 -3.25
C ALA A 155 -13.29 29.34 -3.12
N LEU A 156 -12.94 28.18 -2.56
CA LEU A 156 -11.59 27.63 -2.50
C LEU A 156 -11.63 26.23 -3.12
N ILE A 157 -10.77 25.97 -4.09
CA ILE A 157 -10.73 24.73 -4.83
C ILE A 157 -9.35 24.11 -4.69
N LEU A 158 -9.34 22.84 -4.31
CA LEU A 158 -8.16 21.98 -4.32
C LEU A 158 -8.17 21.13 -5.59
N SER A 159 -7.14 21.21 -6.42
CA SER A 159 -7.02 20.43 -7.66
C SER A 159 -5.76 19.55 -7.62
N GLY A 160 -5.82 18.40 -8.29
CA GLY A 160 -4.70 17.46 -8.35
C GLY A 160 -5.00 16.13 -7.63
N PRO A 161 -3.98 15.32 -7.25
CA PRO A 161 -2.55 15.63 -7.32
C PRO A 161 -1.88 15.33 -8.65
N THR A 162 -0.79 16.06 -8.95
CA THR A 162 0.25 15.58 -9.86
C THR A 162 1.27 14.78 -9.06
N VAL A 163 1.59 13.59 -9.53
CA VAL A 163 2.50 12.66 -8.86
C VAL A 163 3.89 12.75 -9.45
N ARG A 164 4.90 13.05 -8.63
CA ARG A 164 6.32 13.03 -9.00
C ARG A 164 7.06 12.05 -8.10
N LEU A 165 7.72 11.06 -8.67
CA LEU A 165 8.53 10.12 -7.90
C LEU A 165 9.66 10.84 -7.19
N ASN A 166 9.76 10.65 -5.88
CA ASN A 166 10.79 11.24 -5.04
C ASN A 166 11.75 10.17 -4.53
N ARG A 167 12.93 10.11 -5.17
CA ARG A 167 13.98 9.16 -4.79
C ARG A 167 14.78 9.59 -3.56
N PHE A 168 14.67 10.85 -3.13
CA PHE A 168 15.43 11.36 -1.98
C PHE A 168 14.84 10.92 -0.64
N TYR A 169 13.52 10.74 -0.57
CA TYR A 169 12.84 10.25 0.63
C TYR A 169 12.66 8.74 0.64
N ALA A 170 12.94 8.06 -0.48
CA ALA A 170 12.89 6.60 -0.54
C ALA A 170 14.00 6.03 0.34
N ASN A 171 13.63 5.56 1.52
CA ASN A 171 14.48 4.68 2.30
C ASN A 171 14.60 3.37 1.53
N ASN A 172 15.75 3.10 0.88
CA ASN A 172 16.02 1.83 0.23
C ASN A 172 16.13 0.66 1.25
N VAL A 173 15.43 0.76 2.35
CA VAL A 173 15.40 -0.24 3.41
C VAL A 173 14.10 -1.03 3.24
N PRO A 174 14.19 -2.35 3.02
CA PRO A 174 13.03 -3.21 3.05
C PRO A 174 12.31 -3.07 4.40
N HIS A 175 11.00 -3.01 4.40
CA HIS A 175 10.25 -3.05 5.63
C HIS A 175 9.75 -4.46 5.91
N GLU A 176 9.59 -4.77 7.18
CA GLU A 176 9.21 -6.09 7.64
C GLU A 176 7.85 -6.03 8.34
N ARG A 177 6.99 -6.97 7.99
CA ARG A 177 5.67 -7.13 8.62
C ARG A 177 5.55 -8.53 9.16
N VAL A 178 5.10 -8.63 10.40
CA VAL A 178 4.78 -9.92 11.01
C VAL A 178 3.33 -10.25 10.71
N ILE A 179 3.09 -11.40 10.12
CA ILE A 179 1.75 -11.95 9.91
C ILE A 179 1.59 -13.23 10.73
N LEU A 180 0.36 -13.56 11.10
CA LEU A 180 0.05 -14.84 11.72
C LEU A 180 -0.24 -15.86 10.62
N GLY A 181 0.75 -16.67 10.30
CA GLY A 181 0.60 -17.82 9.42
C GLY A 181 0.01 -19.04 10.13
N SER A 182 -0.33 -20.07 9.38
CA SER A 182 -0.91 -21.32 9.91
C SER A 182 0.02 -22.08 10.84
N SER A 183 1.34 -21.86 10.74
CA SER A 183 2.39 -22.50 11.57
C SER A 183 3.03 -21.55 12.59
N GLY A 184 2.43 -20.37 12.83
CA GLY A 184 2.92 -19.38 13.78
C GLY A 184 3.25 -18.03 13.11
N PRO A 185 3.89 -17.11 13.85
CA PRO A 185 4.23 -15.81 13.32
C PRO A 185 5.27 -15.92 12.21
N GLU A 186 4.97 -15.29 11.08
CA GLU A 186 5.82 -15.24 9.90
C GLU A 186 6.24 -13.80 9.62
N LEU A 187 7.48 -13.64 9.15
CA LEU A 187 8.05 -12.36 8.80
C LEU A 187 8.01 -12.21 7.29
N LEU A 188 7.24 -11.25 6.81
CA LEU A 188 7.26 -10.84 5.42
C LEU A 188 8.16 -9.62 5.26
N ARG A 189 9.09 -9.71 4.32
CA ARG A 189 9.95 -8.61 3.94
C ARG A 189 9.49 -8.04 2.62
N TYR A 190 9.18 -6.75 2.60
CA TYR A 190 8.70 -6.03 1.43
C TYR A 190 9.80 -5.19 0.80
N ARG A 191 9.67 -4.95 -0.50
CA ARG A 191 10.49 -3.94 -1.18
C ARG A 191 10.26 -2.57 -0.56
N PRO A 192 11.26 -1.67 -0.64
CA PRO A 192 11.05 -0.29 -0.24
C PRO A 192 9.82 0.31 -0.91
N ALA A 193 9.01 1.04 -0.15
CA ALA A 193 7.82 1.70 -0.66
C ALA A 193 8.16 2.66 -1.81
N LEU A 194 7.25 2.81 -2.76
CA LEU A 194 7.35 3.81 -3.81
C LEU A 194 6.95 5.16 -3.24
N THR A 195 7.94 6.02 -3.00
CA THR A 195 7.74 7.35 -2.43
C THR A 195 7.58 8.39 -3.52
N ALA A 196 6.62 9.29 -3.36
CA ALA A 196 6.35 10.36 -4.30
C ALA A 196 6.08 11.70 -3.61
N ASP A 197 6.30 12.78 -4.33
CA ASP A 197 5.77 14.10 -3.99
C ASP A 197 4.44 14.28 -4.73
N LEU A 198 3.43 14.71 -3.99
CA LEU A 198 2.09 14.97 -4.49
C LEU A 198 1.87 16.47 -4.56
N SER A 199 1.87 17.03 -5.78
CA SER A 199 1.64 18.46 -6.00
C SER A 199 0.17 18.73 -6.29
N PHE A 200 -0.38 19.64 -5.53
CA PHE A 200 -1.75 20.14 -5.63
C PHE A 200 -1.75 21.62 -6.03
N ARG A 201 -2.86 22.08 -6.58
CA ARG A 201 -3.12 23.48 -6.81
C ARG A 201 -4.30 23.93 -5.97
N LEU A 202 -4.12 25.04 -5.27
CA LEU A 202 -5.19 25.74 -4.57
C LEU A 202 -5.59 26.98 -5.38
N THR A 203 -6.87 27.09 -5.70
CA THR A 203 -7.45 28.23 -6.40
C THR A 203 -8.54 28.85 -5.54
N GLY A 204 -8.33 30.09 -5.15
CA GLY A 204 -9.35 30.90 -4.48
C GLY A 204 -10.00 31.87 -5.46
N ALA A 205 -11.32 32.01 -5.41
CA ALA A 205 -12.09 32.87 -6.30
C ALA A 205 -13.14 33.67 -5.53
N SER A 206 -13.32 34.97 -5.88
CA SER A 206 -14.38 35.81 -5.37
C SER A 206 -14.70 36.95 -6.35
N THR A 207 -15.90 37.50 -6.27
CA THR A 207 -16.29 38.74 -6.95
C THR A 207 -15.84 40.00 -6.20
N PHE A 208 -15.49 39.85 -4.91
CA PHE A 208 -15.05 40.95 -4.07
C PHE A 208 -13.56 40.87 -3.72
N THR A 209 -12.80 41.94 -3.99
CA THR A 209 -11.36 41.97 -3.70
C THR A 209 -11.05 41.76 -2.22
N ALA A 210 -11.86 42.35 -1.32
CA ALA A 210 -11.64 42.21 0.12
C ALA A 210 -11.78 40.74 0.60
N GLU A 211 -12.76 40.00 0.10
CA GLU A 211 -12.97 38.59 0.41
C GLU A 211 -11.80 37.74 -0.08
N LEU A 212 -11.36 37.99 -1.33
CA LEU A 212 -10.23 37.29 -1.91
C LEU A 212 -8.94 37.48 -1.10
N LEU A 213 -8.67 38.76 -0.70
CA LEU A 213 -7.50 39.08 0.11
C LEU A 213 -7.56 38.44 1.51
N ASN A 214 -8.75 38.39 2.12
CA ASN A 214 -8.94 37.70 3.41
C ASN A 214 -8.70 36.19 3.29
N LEU A 215 -9.24 35.60 2.25
CA LEU A 215 -9.04 34.15 1.98
C LEU A 215 -7.56 33.85 1.71
N MET A 216 -6.89 34.68 0.92
CA MET A 216 -5.47 34.56 0.64
C MET A 216 -4.63 34.74 1.92
N GLY A 217 -4.96 35.72 2.78
CA GLY A 217 -4.28 35.93 4.05
C GLY A 217 -4.45 34.74 5.01
N SER A 218 -5.66 34.20 5.09
CA SER A 218 -5.94 33.00 5.90
C SER A 218 -5.18 31.79 5.40
N LEU A 219 -5.16 31.55 4.08
CA LEU A 219 -4.39 30.47 3.47
C LEU A 219 -2.87 30.61 3.71
N SER A 220 -2.34 31.83 3.55
CA SER A 220 -0.92 32.11 3.82
C SER A 220 -0.56 31.83 5.28
N SER A 221 -1.46 32.18 6.20
CA SER A 221 -1.28 31.91 7.63
C SER A 221 -1.33 30.40 7.93
N PHE A 222 -2.22 29.67 7.27
CA PHE A 222 -2.30 28.22 7.36
C PHE A 222 -0.99 27.57 6.91
N LEU A 223 -0.49 27.91 5.72
CA LEU A 223 0.74 27.34 5.16
C LEU A 223 1.98 27.68 5.99
N ASN A 224 2.01 28.85 6.61
CA ASN A 224 3.11 29.24 7.50
C ASN A 224 3.12 28.53 8.85
N ARG A 225 1.96 28.03 9.30
CA ARG A 225 1.83 27.36 10.60
C ARG A 225 1.87 25.84 10.50
N ASN A 226 1.39 25.31 9.40
CA ASN A 226 1.21 23.86 9.21
C ASN A 226 2.22 23.33 8.19
N HIS A 227 3.33 22.81 8.68
CA HIS A 227 4.37 22.19 7.87
C HIS A 227 4.20 20.67 7.72
N TRP A 228 3.13 20.12 8.29
CA TRP A 228 2.91 18.68 8.29
C TRP A 228 1.42 18.37 8.15
N ILE A 229 1.15 17.31 7.39
CA ILE A 229 -0.17 16.66 7.38
C ILE A 229 -0.05 15.28 7.99
N SER A 230 -0.99 14.90 8.86
CA SER A 230 -0.97 13.63 9.57
C SER A 230 -2.20 12.81 9.26
N LEU A 231 -2.00 11.51 9.04
CA LEU A 231 -3.07 10.54 8.88
C LEU A 231 -2.89 9.37 9.86
N ALA A 232 -3.97 8.82 10.36
CA ALA A 232 -3.90 7.54 11.06
C ALA A 232 -3.33 6.48 10.12
N ARG A 233 -2.44 5.60 10.61
CA ARG A 233 -1.93 4.48 9.82
C ARG A 233 -3.07 3.59 9.36
N ASP A 234 -3.91 3.24 10.30
CA ASP A 234 -5.12 2.47 10.06
C ASP A 234 -6.30 3.22 10.71
N PRO A 235 -7.36 3.56 9.95
CA PRO A 235 -8.55 4.22 10.52
C PRO A 235 -9.25 3.38 11.58
N ASP A 236 -9.21 2.04 11.43
CA ASP A 236 -9.90 1.09 12.29
C ASP A 236 -9.07 0.71 13.53
N GLN A 237 -7.76 1.02 13.52
CA GLN A 237 -6.81 0.72 14.59
C GLN A 237 -5.98 1.97 14.97
N PRO A 238 -6.58 2.97 15.64
CA PRO A 238 -5.91 4.22 15.98
C PRO A 238 -4.66 4.04 16.87
N GLU A 239 -4.58 2.93 17.60
CA GLU A 239 -3.44 2.54 18.44
C GLU A 239 -2.15 2.29 17.63
N LEU A 240 -2.23 2.03 16.34
CA LEU A 240 -1.07 1.91 15.46
C LEU A 240 -0.39 3.26 15.19
N GLY A 241 -0.97 4.35 15.69
CA GLY A 241 -0.44 5.69 15.58
C GLY A 241 -0.73 6.34 14.23
N SER A 242 -0.01 7.44 13.94
CA SER A 242 -0.17 8.22 12.74
C SER A 242 1.13 8.32 11.94
N VAL A 243 1.00 8.50 10.64
CA VAL A 243 2.07 8.91 9.75
C VAL A 243 1.87 10.37 9.40
N ARG A 244 2.95 11.12 9.25
CA ARG A 244 2.90 12.52 8.84
C ARG A 244 3.88 12.79 7.71
N TRP A 245 3.47 13.63 6.80
CA TRP A 245 4.27 14.06 5.67
C TRP A 245 4.47 15.56 5.69
N GLU A 246 5.58 16.00 5.14
CA GLU A 246 5.87 17.43 5.00
C GLU A 246 4.88 18.08 4.04
N LEU A 247 4.31 19.21 4.47
CA LEU A 247 3.41 20.05 3.72
C LEU A 247 4.08 21.39 3.46
N ASP A 248 4.23 21.76 2.20
CA ASP A 248 4.93 22.97 1.83
C ASP A 248 4.21 23.68 0.67
N MET A 249 4.51 24.96 0.53
CA MET A 249 4.04 25.74 -0.62
C MET A 249 4.98 25.53 -1.81
N GLU A 250 4.43 25.18 -2.95
CA GLU A 250 5.18 25.04 -4.20
C GLU A 250 5.01 26.25 -5.10
N GLY A 251 6.13 26.93 -5.37
CA GLY A 251 6.14 28.11 -6.24
C GLY A 251 5.63 29.39 -5.58
N GLU A 252 4.95 30.20 -6.35
CA GLU A 252 4.49 31.53 -5.97
C GLU A 252 2.98 31.59 -5.80
N LEU A 253 2.52 32.41 -4.87
CA LEU A 253 1.12 32.79 -4.80
C LEU A 253 0.86 33.87 -5.85
N ARG A 254 0.07 33.53 -6.86
CA ARG A 254 -0.25 34.42 -7.98
C ARG A 254 -1.66 34.94 -7.85
N THR A 255 -1.84 36.23 -8.11
CA THR A 255 -3.15 36.88 -8.07
C THR A 255 -3.52 37.47 -9.44
N ASN A 256 -4.78 37.27 -9.83
CA ASN A 256 -5.39 37.99 -10.95
C ASN A 256 -6.61 38.75 -10.45
N LEU A 257 -6.45 40.05 -10.28
CA LEU A 257 -7.48 40.93 -9.77
C LEU A 257 -8.34 41.56 -10.88
N TYR A 258 -8.02 41.34 -12.15
CA TYR A 258 -8.66 41.94 -13.32
C TYR A 258 -9.20 40.87 -14.29
N GLY A 259 -9.82 39.79 -13.73
CA GLY A 259 -10.41 38.73 -14.54
C GLY A 259 -11.62 39.21 -15.37
N ARG A 260 -12.03 38.42 -16.37
CA ARG A 260 -13.31 38.57 -17.05
C ARG A 260 -14.45 38.39 -16.05
N ASP A 261 -15.57 39.05 -16.27
CA ASP A 261 -16.80 38.90 -15.48
C ASP A 261 -16.66 39.30 -13.98
N ASP A 262 -15.80 40.29 -13.68
CA ASP A 262 -15.48 40.71 -12.32
C ASP A 262 -14.98 39.63 -11.37
N LEU A 263 -14.57 38.49 -11.91
CA LEU A 263 -14.03 37.40 -11.14
C LEU A 263 -12.54 37.62 -10.81
N ARG A 264 -12.22 37.63 -9.54
CA ARG A 264 -10.88 37.74 -9.00
C ARG A 264 -10.41 36.41 -8.50
N VAL A 265 -9.18 36.04 -8.81
CA VAL A 265 -8.64 34.71 -8.52
C VAL A 265 -7.24 34.84 -7.93
N PHE A 266 -6.92 33.97 -6.98
CA PHE A 266 -5.53 33.68 -6.65
C PHE A 266 -5.26 32.17 -6.84
N THR A 267 -4.02 31.83 -7.12
CA THR A 267 -3.56 30.45 -7.21
C THR A 267 -2.25 30.25 -6.45
N CYS A 268 -2.10 29.13 -5.78
CA CYS A 268 -0.82 28.69 -5.23
C CYS A 268 -0.67 27.17 -5.39
N GLY A 269 0.58 26.73 -5.45
CA GLY A 269 0.92 25.32 -5.39
C GLY A 269 1.07 24.86 -3.95
N LEU A 270 0.66 23.63 -3.68
CA LEU A 270 0.82 22.94 -2.42
C LEU A 270 1.46 21.58 -2.72
N VAL A 271 2.47 21.19 -1.97
CA VAL A 271 3.14 19.91 -2.14
C VAL A 271 3.16 19.12 -0.84
N VAL A 272 2.82 17.85 -0.93
CA VAL A 272 3.02 16.84 0.13
C VAL A 272 4.22 16.00 -0.27
N ARG A 273 5.28 16.07 0.52
CA ARG A 273 6.56 15.41 0.19
C ARG A 273 6.70 14.06 0.86
N GLY A 274 7.30 13.13 0.12
CA GLY A 274 7.66 11.83 0.65
C GLY A 274 6.46 10.93 0.96
N PHE A 275 5.38 11.06 0.22
CA PHE A 275 4.19 10.24 0.38
C PHE A 275 4.42 8.84 -0.16
N ASP A 276 4.09 7.82 0.64
CA ASP A 276 4.21 6.42 0.23
C ASP A 276 2.98 6.01 -0.59
N LEU A 277 3.20 5.77 -1.88
CA LEU A 277 2.14 5.38 -2.83
C LEU A 277 1.80 3.89 -2.75
N ASP A 278 2.80 3.07 -2.42
CA ASP A 278 2.69 1.62 -2.41
C ASP A 278 3.57 1.06 -1.28
N GLU A 279 3.07 0.07 -0.56
CA GLU A 279 3.84 -0.65 0.46
C GLU A 279 4.93 -1.55 -0.13
N GLY A 280 4.98 -1.67 -1.45
CA GLY A 280 5.90 -2.55 -2.17
C GLY A 280 5.41 -3.99 -2.24
N LEU A 281 6.08 -4.79 -3.08
CA LEU A 281 5.79 -6.22 -3.20
C LEU A 281 6.61 -7.02 -2.18
N PRO A 282 6.06 -8.14 -1.62
CA PRO A 282 6.84 -9.04 -0.80
C PRO A 282 8.04 -9.57 -1.60
N MET A 283 9.22 -9.51 -1.00
CA MET A 283 10.47 -9.98 -1.58
C MET A 283 10.86 -11.35 -1.07
N ASP A 284 10.61 -11.56 0.21
CA ASP A 284 11.08 -12.70 0.95
C ASP A 284 10.22 -12.90 2.20
N TRP A 285 10.18 -14.12 2.73
CA TRP A 285 9.50 -14.46 3.98
C TRP A 285 10.33 -15.43 4.79
N GLY A 286 10.14 -15.43 6.09
CA GLY A 286 10.77 -16.34 7.02
C GLY A 286 9.95 -16.50 8.29
N LYS A 287 10.31 -17.48 9.09
CA LYS A 287 9.72 -17.61 10.43
C LYS A 287 10.35 -16.56 11.35
N ALA A 288 9.51 -15.89 12.14
CA ALA A 288 10.02 -15.00 13.18
C ALA A 288 10.82 -15.82 14.21
N VAL A 289 12.08 -15.45 14.43
CA VAL A 289 12.87 -16.07 15.50
C VAL A 289 12.37 -15.48 16.83
N THR A 290 11.59 -16.26 17.56
CA THR A 290 11.02 -15.86 18.85
C THR A 290 11.98 -16.05 20.03
N GLU A 291 13.02 -16.87 19.83
CA GLU A 291 14.09 -17.09 20.82
C GLU A 291 15.45 -16.93 20.15
N ALA A 292 16.29 -16.06 20.71
CA ALA A 292 17.68 -16.05 20.31
C ALA A 292 18.32 -17.36 20.80
N PRO A 293 19.00 -18.14 19.94
CA PRO A 293 19.76 -19.27 20.42
C PRO A 293 20.75 -18.76 21.45
N GLU A 294 20.74 -19.35 22.65
CA GLU A 294 21.78 -19.08 23.64
C GLU A 294 23.13 -19.28 22.97
N LEU A 295 23.88 -18.20 22.80
CA LEU A 295 25.26 -18.27 22.39
C LEU A 295 25.99 -19.06 23.48
N GLN A 296 26.22 -20.35 23.25
CA GLN A 296 27.15 -21.13 24.02
C GLN A 296 28.53 -20.48 23.84
N THR A 297 28.94 -19.70 24.82
CA THR A 297 30.31 -19.22 24.93
C THR A 297 31.21 -20.46 25.07
N LEU A 298 31.81 -20.86 23.95
CA LEU A 298 32.93 -21.79 23.99
C LEU A 298 34.03 -21.11 24.79
N SER A 299 34.12 -21.49 26.09
CA SER A 299 35.27 -21.15 26.90
C SER A 299 36.47 -21.94 26.36
N TYR A 300 37.36 -21.27 25.61
CA TYR A 300 38.66 -21.80 25.33
C TYR A 300 39.38 -21.98 26.65
N GLY A 301 39.51 -23.22 27.09
CA GLY A 301 40.35 -23.57 28.19
C GLY A 301 41.78 -23.17 27.85
N SER A 302 42.36 -22.29 28.68
CA SER A 302 43.78 -22.04 28.66
C SER A 302 44.50 -23.37 28.97
N ALA A 303 45.22 -23.88 27.98
CA ALA A 303 46.15 -24.98 28.18
C ALA A 303 47.33 -24.53 29.10
N PRO A 304 47.91 -25.45 29.89
CA PRO A 304 48.90 -25.14 30.89
C PRO A 304 50.24 -24.68 30.34
#